data_26f1b523a7c5cfeed1169afcc8924899
#
_entry.id   26f1b523a7c5cfeed1169afcc8924899
#
_cell.length_a   1.000
_cell.length_b   1.000
_cell.length_c   1.000
_cell.angle_alpha   90.00
_cell.angle_beta   90.00
_cell.angle_gamma   90.00
#
_symmetry.space_group_name_H-M   'P 1'
#
loop_
_entity.id
_entity.type
_entity.pdbx_description
1 polymer ?
#
loop_
_entity_poly.entity_id
_entity_poly.type
_entity_poly.pdbx_seq_one_letter_code
_entity_poly.pdbx_strand_id
1 'polypeptide(L)' 'MTNRRAAAPNDKALNAFLAAKVEIDAMLERLKALSDDHFDAHPDEINWGHVGSLNHYVSLLRQITDSAFSEGEHAK' A
#
# COMPACT_ATOMS: atom_id res chain seq x y z
N MET A 1 24.46 16.33 24.07
CA MET A 1 23.92 15.95 23.81
C MET A 1 23.35 15.59 23.73
N THR A 2 23.39 15.78 23.58
CA THR A 2 22.69 15.33 23.22
C THR A 2 21.86 14.88 23.20
N ASN A 3 21.67 14.74 23.04
CA ASN A 3 20.76 14.20 22.85
C ASN A 3 20.19 13.51 22.97
N ARG A 4 20.58 13.57 23.07
CA ARG A 4 19.98 12.76 23.04
C ARG A 4 19.11 12.34 23.50
N ARG A 5 18.76 12.43 23.60
CA ARG A 5 17.83 12.15 23.98
C ARG A 5 17.19 11.42 24.08
N ALA A 6 17.97 11.79 23.77
CA ALA A 6 17.46 10.87 24.48
C ALA A 6 16.59 9.83 24.00
N ALA A 7 16.86 8.68 24.37
CA ALA A 7 16.01 7.65 23.97
C ALA A 7 14.64 8.17 24.14
N ALA A 8 14.32 8.90 23.19
CA ALA A 8 13.03 9.45 23.20
C ALA A 8 12.04 8.36 22.98
N PRO A 9 10.86 8.47 23.54
CA PRO A 9 9.77 7.55 23.20
C PRO A 9 9.60 7.44 21.71
N ASN A 10 10.01 8.48 20.96
CA ASN A 10 9.90 8.51 19.51
C ASN A 10 10.75 7.46 18.83
N ASP A 11 11.81 6.96 19.48
CA ASP A 11 12.67 5.99 18.82
C ASP A 11 11.91 4.71 18.47
N LYS A 12 11.08 4.23 19.37
CA LYS A 12 10.30 3.04 19.08
C LYS A 12 9.26 3.30 18.01
N ALA A 13 8.61 4.46 18.09
CA ALA A 13 7.63 4.82 17.09
C ALA A 13 8.28 4.98 15.74
N LEU A 14 9.45 5.63 15.69
CA LEU A 14 10.16 5.82 14.44
C LEU A 14 10.56 4.48 13.82
N ASN A 15 11.09 3.58 14.65
CA ASN A 15 11.49 2.27 14.15
C ASN A 15 10.30 1.49 13.62
N ALA A 16 9.16 1.55 14.31
CA ALA A 16 7.96 0.89 13.84
C ALA A 16 7.45 1.50 12.54
N PHE A 17 7.53 2.82 12.45
CA PHE A 17 7.13 3.51 11.22
C PHE A 17 7.98 3.06 10.04
N LEU A 18 9.30 3.04 10.22
CA LEU A 18 10.20 2.65 9.14
C LEU A 18 10.00 1.19 8.75
N ALA A 19 9.75 0.31 9.70
CA ALA A 19 9.49 -1.09 9.40
C ALA A 19 8.22 -1.23 8.57
N ALA A 20 7.18 -0.50 8.95
CA ALA A 20 5.93 -0.54 8.19
C ALA A 20 6.12 0.04 6.79
N LYS A 21 6.88 1.13 6.67
CA LYS A 21 7.15 1.74 5.37
C LYS A 21 7.86 0.77 4.44
N VAL A 22 8.87 0.07 4.96
CA VAL A 22 9.61 -0.88 4.14
C VAL A 22 8.68 -1.99 3.65
N GLU A 23 7.80 -2.45 4.51
CA GLU A 23 6.86 -3.49 4.14
C GLU A 23 5.90 -3.00 3.06
N ILE A 24 5.41 -1.77 3.20
CA ILE A 24 4.53 -1.18 2.19
C ILE A 24 5.26 -1.05 0.87
N ASP A 25 6.50 -0.56 0.90
CA ASP A 25 7.28 -0.40 -0.33
C ASP A 25 7.44 -1.73 -1.05
N ALA A 26 7.73 -2.80 -0.30
CA ALA A 26 7.89 -4.13 -0.89
C ALA A 26 6.58 -4.61 -1.52
N MET A 27 5.46 -4.38 -0.84
CA MET A 27 4.17 -4.79 -1.38
C MET A 27 3.82 -4.00 -2.63
N LEU A 28 4.12 -2.71 -2.64
CA LEU A 28 3.84 -1.88 -3.81
C LEU A 28 4.66 -2.35 -5.02
N GLU A 29 5.93 -2.70 -4.79
CA GLU A 29 6.76 -3.21 -5.88
C GLU A 29 6.21 -4.51 -6.43
N ARG A 30 5.77 -5.41 -5.56
CA ARG A 30 5.21 -6.68 -6.01
C ARG A 30 3.92 -6.46 -6.80
N LEU A 31 3.07 -5.56 -6.33
CA LEU A 31 1.82 -5.26 -7.03
C LEU A 31 2.10 -4.60 -8.37
N LYS A 32 3.08 -3.72 -8.41
CA LYS A 32 3.44 -3.05 -9.66
C LYS A 32 3.93 -4.07 -10.68
N ALA A 33 4.79 -5.00 -10.26
CA ALA A 33 5.30 -6.02 -11.16
C ALA A 33 4.17 -6.91 -11.66
N LEU A 34 3.26 -7.28 -10.77
CA LEU A 34 2.12 -8.11 -11.16
C LEU A 34 1.22 -7.37 -12.16
N SER A 35 1.01 -6.08 -11.91
CA SER A 35 0.21 -5.26 -12.82
C SER A 35 0.86 -5.15 -14.19
N ASP A 36 2.19 -5.00 -14.22
CA ASP A 36 2.91 -4.93 -15.49
C ASP A 36 2.76 -6.21 -16.29
N ASP A 37 2.52 -7.34 -15.62
CA ASP A 37 2.27 -8.63 -16.26
C ASP A 37 0.79 -8.90 -16.44
N HIS A 38 -0.04 -7.86 -16.36
CA HIS A 38 -1.50 -7.98 -16.53
C HIS A 38 -2.12 -8.94 -15.52
N PHE A 39 -1.58 -8.96 -14.30
CA PHE A 39 -2.04 -9.81 -13.21
C PHE A 39 -2.07 -11.28 -13.61
N ASP A 40 -1.07 -11.70 -14.44
CA ASP A 40 -0.92 -13.06 -14.92
C ASP A 40 -2.12 -13.54 -15.74
N ALA A 41 -2.95 -12.64 -16.23
CA ALA A 41 -4.08 -12.99 -17.06
C ALA A 41 -3.75 -12.68 -18.51
N HIS A 42 -3.86 -13.69 -19.36
CA HIS A 42 -3.63 -13.48 -20.78
C HIS A 42 -4.78 -12.62 -21.34
N PRO A 43 -4.46 -11.57 -22.11
CA PRO A 43 -5.52 -10.67 -22.59
C PRO A 43 -6.65 -11.37 -23.33
N ASP A 44 -6.33 -12.45 -24.03
CA ASP A 44 -7.34 -13.18 -24.79
C ASP A 44 -8.24 -14.05 -23.91
N GLU A 45 -7.84 -14.24 -22.65
CA GLU A 45 -8.56 -15.12 -21.75
C GLU A 45 -9.23 -14.39 -20.59
N ILE A 46 -9.27 -13.07 -20.68
CA ILE A 46 -9.87 -12.29 -19.61
C ILE A 46 -11.37 -12.54 -19.55
N ASN A 47 -11.86 -12.76 -18.34
CA ASN A 47 -13.29 -12.98 -18.14
C ASN A 47 -13.75 -12.15 -16.93
N TRP A 48 -15.03 -12.26 -16.62
CA TRP A 48 -15.59 -11.44 -15.55
C TRP A 48 -15.04 -11.78 -14.18
N GLY A 49 -14.53 -13.01 -13.99
CA GLY A 49 -13.85 -13.35 -12.75
C GLY A 49 -12.59 -12.53 -12.55
N HIS A 50 -11.83 -12.34 -13.63
CA HIS A 50 -10.64 -11.48 -13.58
C HIS A 50 -11.02 -10.04 -13.23
N VAL A 51 -12.09 -9.55 -13.88
CA VAL A 51 -12.55 -8.19 -13.61
C VAL A 51 -12.97 -8.04 -12.16
N GLY A 52 -13.67 -9.05 -11.63
CA GLY A 52 -14.09 -9.00 -10.23
C GLY A 52 -12.91 -8.96 -9.27
N SER A 53 -11.88 -9.75 -9.55
CA SER A 53 -10.69 -9.74 -8.72
C SER A 53 -10.02 -8.37 -8.73
N LEU A 54 -9.86 -7.78 -9.91
CA LEU A 54 -9.23 -6.47 -9.99
C LEU A 54 -10.07 -5.39 -9.32
N ASN A 55 -11.39 -5.46 -9.47
CA ASN A 55 -12.26 -4.49 -8.81
C ASN A 55 -12.16 -4.60 -7.29
N HIS A 56 -11.98 -5.83 -6.80
CA HIS A 56 -11.75 -6.02 -5.36
C HIS A 56 -10.46 -5.33 -4.94
N TYR A 57 -9.38 -5.52 -5.71
CA TYR A 57 -8.10 -4.86 -5.40
C TYR A 57 -8.24 -3.36 -5.46
N VAL A 58 -9.00 -2.85 -6.46
CA VAL A 58 -9.23 -1.41 -6.57
C VAL A 58 -9.90 -0.90 -5.30
N SER A 59 -10.90 -1.63 -4.80
CA SER A 59 -11.61 -1.16 -3.61
C SER A 59 -10.69 -1.10 -2.39
N LEU A 60 -9.79 -2.09 -2.24
CA LEU A 60 -8.85 -2.09 -1.14
C LEU A 60 -7.82 -0.96 -1.27
N LEU A 61 -7.29 -0.79 -2.48
CA LEU A 61 -6.32 0.28 -2.72
C LEU A 61 -6.95 1.65 -2.55
N ARG A 62 -8.23 1.78 -2.95
CA ARG A 62 -8.93 3.06 -2.78
C ARG A 62 -9.07 3.41 -1.31
N GLN A 63 -9.32 2.42 -0.46
CA GLN A 63 -9.37 2.67 0.98
C GLN A 63 -8.04 3.26 1.45
N ILE A 64 -6.94 2.73 0.93
CA ILE A 64 -5.62 3.21 1.31
C ILE A 64 -5.38 4.63 0.80
N THR A 65 -5.65 4.87 -0.48
CA THR A 65 -5.41 6.20 -1.05
C THR A 65 -6.33 7.23 -0.43
N ASP A 66 -7.59 6.87 -0.19
CA ASP A 66 -8.51 7.80 0.46
C ASP A 66 -7.99 8.20 1.83
N SER A 67 -7.52 7.24 2.59
CA SER A 67 -6.97 7.52 3.92
C SER A 67 -5.68 8.34 3.83
N ALA A 68 -4.76 7.92 2.95
CA ALA A 68 -3.45 8.55 2.87
C ALA A 68 -3.52 9.99 2.36
N PHE A 69 -4.48 10.27 1.49
CA PHE A 69 -4.59 11.59 0.89
C PHE A 69 -5.80 12.36 1.40
N SER A 70 -6.46 11.86 2.42
CA SER A 70 -7.65 12.49 3.02
C SER A 70 -8.71 12.75 1.97
N GLU A 71 -9.01 11.72 1.19
CA GLU A 71 -10.01 11.80 0.13
C GLU A 71 -11.20 10.90 0.45
N GLY A 72 -12.24 10.98 -0.38
CA GLY A 72 -13.41 10.14 -0.20
C GLY A 72 -14.01 10.30 1.18
N GLU A 73 -14.24 9.19 1.85
CA GLU A 73 -14.84 9.21 3.18
C GLU A 73 -13.88 9.78 4.21
N HIS A 74 -12.62 9.92 3.88
CA HIS A 74 -11.60 10.45 4.80
C HIS A 74 -11.33 11.92 4.54
N ALA A 75 -12.05 12.52 3.62
CA ALA A 75 -11.88 13.95 3.34
C ALA A 75 -12.31 14.76 4.55
N LYS A 76 -11.65 15.88 4.77
CA LYS A 76 -11.95 16.74 5.91
C LYS A 76 -12.58 18.04 5.50
#